data_5c4a9fb117c55ed8dc630b4fc695a70b
#
_entry.id   5c4a9fb117c55ed8dc630b4fc695a70b
#
_cell.length_a   1.000
_cell.length_b   1.000
_cell.length_c   1.000
_cell.angle_alpha   90.00
_cell.angle_beta   90.00
_cell.angle_gamma   90.00
#
_symmetry.space_group_name_H-M   'P 1'
#
loop_
_entity.id
_entity.type
_entity.pdbx_description
1 polymer ?
#
loop_
_entity_poly.entity_id
_entity_poly.type
_entity_poly.pdbx_seq_one_letter_code
_entity_poly.pdbx_strand_id
1 'polypeptide(L)'
;MTRTPPTDSLDAHMASSRIEIRDAARGDAPELAELLNAIIARGGTTALEDPFTPERLAKTYLVGPTVLCCFVAIDGATGRLEGFQTLGRYPGLPEDIGDIGTFARIDGKQRGVGSALFAATRERARRLGLAAINATIRGDNVGGLAFYGKMGFEDHSVTAAAPLKDGRPVDRVNKRFRLTV
;
A
#
# COMPACT_ATOMS: atom_id res chain seq x y z
N MET A 1 -50.28 -35.03 -5.01
CA MET A 1 -49.08 -34.71 -5.85
C MET A 1 -48.64 -33.33 -5.47
N THR A 2 -47.74 -33.26 -4.48
CA THR A 2 -47.17 -32.04 -3.93
C THR A 2 -45.77 -31.84 -4.56
N ARG A 3 -45.62 -30.79 -5.38
CA ARG A 3 -44.35 -30.41 -5.95
C ARG A 3 -43.58 -29.56 -4.92
N THR A 4 -42.44 -30.05 -4.49
CA THR A 4 -41.43 -29.31 -3.74
C THR A 4 -40.72 -28.33 -4.70
N PRO A 5 -40.55 -27.05 -4.35
CA PRO A 5 -39.73 -26.14 -5.15
C PRO A 5 -38.22 -26.42 -4.95
N PRO A 6 -37.39 -26.18 -5.94
CA PRO A 6 -35.94 -26.44 -5.83
C PRO A 6 -35.28 -25.42 -4.90
N THR A 7 -34.56 -25.93 -3.93
CA THR A 7 -33.64 -25.22 -3.03
C THR A 7 -32.33 -25.01 -3.78
N ASP A 8 -32.29 -24.00 -4.67
CA ASP A 8 -31.05 -23.73 -5.41
C ASP A 8 -30.89 -22.23 -5.68
N SER A 9 -30.81 -21.44 -4.63
CA SER A 9 -30.59 -19.99 -4.75
C SER A 9 -29.83 -19.35 -3.58
N LEU A 10 -29.31 -20.11 -2.60
CA LEU A 10 -28.62 -19.53 -1.44
C LEU A 10 -27.12 -19.65 -1.48
N ASP A 11 -26.54 -20.48 -2.36
CA ASP A 11 -25.09 -20.69 -2.43
C ASP A 11 -24.34 -19.71 -3.35
N ALA A 12 -25.04 -18.90 -4.13
CA ALA A 12 -24.42 -17.93 -5.04
C ALA A 12 -24.04 -16.58 -4.38
N HIS A 13 -24.40 -16.35 -3.11
CA HIS A 13 -24.24 -15.04 -2.46
C HIS A 13 -23.14 -15.00 -1.40
N MET A 14 -22.38 -16.05 -1.20
CA MET A 14 -21.26 -16.13 -0.27
C MET A 14 -19.92 -16.42 -0.95
N ALA A 15 -19.70 -15.91 -2.15
CA ALA A 15 -18.36 -15.66 -2.61
C ALA A 15 -17.83 -14.46 -1.81
N SER A 16 -17.39 -14.70 -0.57
CA SER A 16 -16.61 -13.76 0.20
C SER A 16 -15.48 -13.29 -0.71
N SER A 17 -15.47 -12.02 -1.09
CA SER A 17 -14.45 -11.42 -1.92
C SER A 17 -13.10 -11.58 -1.22
N ARG A 18 -12.37 -12.62 -1.59
CA ARG A 18 -11.07 -12.96 -1.00
C ARG A 18 -10.04 -12.04 -1.62
N ILE A 19 -9.33 -11.30 -0.78
CA ILE A 19 -8.17 -10.54 -1.22
C ILE A 19 -7.06 -11.53 -1.58
N GLU A 20 -6.57 -11.45 -2.80
CA GLU A 20 -5.41 -12.19 -3.28
C GLU A 20 -4.20 -11.27 -3.35
N ILE A 21 -3.04 -11.73 -2.87
CA ILE A 21 -1.79 -10.97 -2.89
C ILE A 21 -0.81 -11.66 -3.82
N ARG A 22 -0.22 -10.88 -4.73
CA ARG A 22 0.89 -11.34 -5.58
C ARG A 22 1.93 -10.25 -5.79
N ASP A 23 3.09 -10.63 -6.28
CA ASP A 23 4.07 -9.67 -6.78
C ASP A 23 3.45 -8.82 -7.90
N ALA A 24 3.76 -7.51 -7.88
CA ALA A 24 3.37 -6.61 -8.94
C ALA A 24 4.18 -6.91 -10.21
N ALA A 25 3.52 -6.81 -11.36
CA ALA A 25 4.16 -6.94 -12.66
C ALA A 25 4.16 -5.60 -13.41
N ARG A 26 5.06 -5.43 -14.38
CA ARG A 26 5.11 -4.22 -15.21
C ARG A 26 3.76 -3.92 -15.88
N GLY A 27 2.99 -4.95 -16.24
CA GLY A 27 1.66 -4.83 -16.85
C GLY A 27 0.60 -4.24 -15.92
N ASP A 28 0.84 -4.19 -14.61
CA ASP A 28 -0.08 -3.56 -13.64
C ASP A 28 0.04 -2.03 -13.63
N ALA A 29 1.11 -1.48 -14.20
CA ALA A 29 1.44 -0.06 -14.08
C ALA A 29 0.31 0.89 -14.53
N PRO A 30 -0.44 0.65 -15.62
CA PRO A 30 -1.54 1.52 -15.99
C PRO A 30 -2.62 1.62 -14.90
N GLU A 31 -3.11 0.50 -14.40
CA GLU A 31 -4.17 0.48 -13.37
C GLU A 31 -3.65 1.02 -12.03
N LEU A 32 -2.40 0.73 -11.66
CA LEU A 32 -1.79 1.27 -10.45
C LEU A 32 -1.54 2.78 -10.54
N ALA A 33 -1.22 3.31 -11.74
CA ALA A 33 -1.09 4.75 -11.95
C ALA A 33 -2.44 5.46 -11.78
N GLU A 34 -3.52 4.90 -12.31
CA GLU A 34 -4.88 5.42 -12.11
C GLU A 34 -5.24 5.45 -10.61
N LEU A 35 -5.00 4.34 -9.90
CA LEU A 35 -5.25 4.23 -8.46
C LEU A 35 -4.47 5.29 -7.67
N LEU A 36 -3.17 5.41 -7.91
CA LEU A 36 -2.32 6.37 -7.22
C LEU A 36 -2.70 7.81 -7.54
N ASN A 37 -3.00 8.12 -8.80
CA ASN A 37 -3.39 9.46 -9.22
C ASN A 37 -4.73 9.89 -8.61
N ALA A 38 -5.67 8.97 -8.40
CA ALA A 38 -6.90 9.26 -7.67
C ALA A 38 -6.61 9.66 -6.21
N ILE A 39 -5.66 8.99 -5.56
CA ILE A 39 -5.21 9.34 -4.19
C ILE A 39 -4.54 10.71 -4.17
N ILE A 40 -3.66 10.99 -5.13
CA ILE A 40 -2.98 12.28 -5.26
C ILE A 40 -4.00 13.41 -5.48
N ALA A 41 -4.94 13.21 -6.40
CA ALA A 41 -5.98 14.21 -6.70
C ALA A 41 -6.90 14.51 -5.50
N ARG A 42 -7.21 13.49 -4.69
CA ARG A 42 -7.97 13.67 -3.45
C ARG A 42 -7.23 14.51 -2.42
N GLY A 43 -5.89 14.37 -2.38
CA GLY A 43 -5.04 15.06 -1.40
C GLY A 43 -5.18 14.54 0.04
N GLY A 44 -4.36 15.08 0.93
CA GLY A 44 -4.46 14.86 2.38
C GLY A 44 -3.87 13.55 2.91
N THR A 45 -3.57 12.57 2.07
CA THR A 45 -3.10 11.25 2.52
C THR A 45 -1.69 10.89 2.06
N THR A 46 -1.19 11.49 0.99
CA THR A 46 0.16 11.27 0.50
C THR A 46 0.95 12.57 0.41
N ALA A 47 2.26 12.48 0.52
CA ALA A 47 3.18 13.58 0.22
C ALA A 47 3.47 13.72 -1.28
N LEU A 48 2.99 12.79 -2.09
CA LEU A 48 3.07 12.86 -3.54
C LEU A 48 2.04 13.88 -4.05
N GLU A 49 2.48 14.78 -4.92
CA GLU A 49 1.63 15.87 -5.44
C GLU A 49 1.59 15.88 -6.97
N ASP A 50 2.52 15.18 -7.63
CA ASP A 50 2.57 15.05 -9.08
C ASP A 50 1.97 13.73 -9.54
N PRO A 51 1.07 13.73 -10.53
CA PRO A 51 0.54 12.51 -11.09
C PRO A 51 1.63 11.66 -11.75
N PHE A 52 1.41 10.36 -11.75
CA PHE A 52 2.31 9.38 -12.35
C PHE A 52 1.79 8.93 -13.73
N THR A 53 2.69 8.86 -14.70
CA THR A 53 2.45 8.04 -15.90
C THR A 53 2.69 6.57 -15.54
N PRO A 54 2.14 5.61 -16.32
CA PRO A 54 2.44 4.19 -16.11
C PRO A 54 3.94 3.88 -16.13
N GLU A 55 4.71 4.50 -17.03
CA GLU A 55 6.16 4.31 -17.15
C GLU A 55 6.90 4.83 -15.91
N ARG A 56 6.52 6.01 -15.42
CA ARG A 56 7.09 6.58 -14.19
C ARG A 56 6.78 5.70 -12.99
N LEU A 57 5.54 5.21 -12.87
CA LEU A 57 5.14 4.32 -11.79
C LEU A 57 5.94 3.01 -11.83
N ALA A 58 6.04 2.39 -13.00
CA ALA A 58 6.80 1.15 -13.17
C ALA A 58 8.26 1.33 -12.75
N LYS A 59 8.92 2.39 -13.20
CA LYS A 59 10.31 2.69 -12.86
C LYS A 59 10.50 2.99 -11.37
N THR A 60 9.54 3.68 -10.76
CA THR A 60 9.65 4.11 -9.36
C THR A 60 9.35 2.98 -8.38
N TYR A 61 8.32 2.16 -8.65
CA TYR A 61 7.75 1.25 -7.68
C TYR A 61 7.74 -0.23 -8.06
N LEU A 62 7.92 -0.58 -9.34
CA LEU A 62 7.80 -1.97 -9.77
C LEU A 62 9.16 -2.60 -10.15
N VAL A 63 9.96 -1.92 -10.95
CA VAL A 63 11.15 -2.51 -11.59
C VAL A 63 12.40 -1.62 -11.56
N GLY A 64 12.37 -0.53 -10.82
CA GLY A 64 13.51 0.38 -10.69
C GLY A 64 14.63 -0.18 -9.82
N PRO A 65 15.85 0.38 -9.91
CA PRO A 65 17.02 -0.13 -9.20
C PRO A 65 16.92 0.02 -7.67
N THR A 66 16.05 0.89 -7.18
CA THR A 66 15.80 1.09 -5.74
C THR A 66 14.68 0.22 -5.20
N VAL A 67 13.92 -0.46 -6.07
CA VAL A 67 12.79 -1.30 -5.67
C VAL A 67 13.29 -2.62 -5.08
N LEU A 68 12.89 -2.91 -3.84
CA LEU A 68 13.15 -4.18 -3.18
C LEU A 68 12.03 -5.19 -3.43
N CYS A 69 10.79 -4.75 -3.35
CA CYS A 69 9.60 -5.51 -3.76
C CYS A 69 8.39 -4.57 -3.92
N CYS A 70 7.41 -5.04 -4.66
CA CYS A 70 6.09 -4.45 -4.73
C CYS A 70 5.03 -5.54 -4.82
N PHE A 71 4.01 -5.46 -3.98
CA PHE A 71 2.87 -6.37 -3.99
C PHE A 71 1.60 -5.65 -4.36
N VAL A 72 0.71 -6.35 -5.05
CA VAL A 72 -0.64 -5.91 -5.36
C VAL A 72 -1.67 -6.77 -4.64
N ALA A 73 -2.75 -6.13 -4.24
CA ALA A 73 -3.93 -6.78 -3.69
C ALA A 73 -5.04 -6.78 -4.75
N ILE A 74 -5.62 -7.94 -5.00
CA ILE A 74 -6.62 -8.18 -6.03
C ILE A 74 -7.91 -8.63 -5.35
N ASP A 75 -9.03 -8.10 -5.79
CA ASP A 75 -10.34 -8.67 -5.50
C ASP A 75 -10.51 -9.97 -6.30
N GLY A 76 -10.49 -11.11 -5.63
CA GLY A 76 -10.60 -12.43 -6.27
C GLY A 76 -11.90 -12.65 -7.00
N ALA A 77 -12.96 -11.89 -6.71
CA ALA A 77 -14.24 -11.99 -7.42
C ALA A 77 -14.26 -11.21 -8.74
N THR A 78 -13.58 -10.05 -8.79
CA THR A 78 -13.65 -9.14 -9.95
C THR A 78 -12.32 -9.04 -10.72
N GLY A 79 -11.22 -9.49 -10.13
CA GLY A 79 -9.87 -9.33 -10.69
C GLY A 79 -9.31 -7.90 -10.59
N ARG A 80 -10.05 -6.96 -10.00
CA ARG A 80 -9.65 -5.55 -9.87
C ARG A 80 -8.53 -5.39 -8.84
N LEU A 81 -7.58 -4.51 -9.14
CA LEU A 81 -6.53 -4.13 -8.17
C LEU A 81 -7.14 -3.20 -7.10
N GLU A 82 -7.10 -3.62 -5.85
CA GLU A 82 -7.63 -2.89 -4.70
C GLU A 82 -6.57 -2.06 -3.97
N GLY A 83 -5.30 -2.34 -4.22
CA GLY A 83 -4.19 -1.59 -3.64
C GLY A 83 -2.84 -2.18 -4.02
N PHE A 84 -1.79 -1.44 -3.67
CA PHE A 84 -0.43 -1.94 -3.77
C PHE A 84 0.43 -1.41 -2.62
N GLN A 85 1.50 -2.12 -2.36
CA GLN A 85 2.49 -1.75 -1.36
C GLN A 85 3.88 -1.96 -1.93
N THR A 86 4.68 -0.92 -1.90
CA THR A 86 6.07 -0.93 -2.37
C THR A 86 7.02 -0.85 -1.19
N LEU A 87 8.14 -1.53 -1.30
CA LEU A 87 9.29 -1.43 -0.40
C LEU A 87 10.50 -1.11 -1.24
N GLY A 88 11.22 -0.07 -0.90
CA GLY A 88 12.37 0.38 -1.67
C GLY A 88 13.51 0.91 -0.80
N ARG A 89 14.66 1.15 -1.43
CA ARG A 89 15.76 1.90 -0.83
C ARG A 89 15.47 3.38 -0.96
N TYR A 90 15.74 4.14 0.10
CA TYR A 90 15.54 5.58 0.11
C TYR A 90 16.85 6.29 0.50
N PRO A 91 17.27 7.32 -0.27
CA PRO A 91 18.44 8.11 0.08
C PRO A 91 18.33 8.69 1.49
N GLY A 92 19.36 8.51 2.30
CA GLY A 92 19.37 8.96 3.70
C GLY A 92 18.92 7.93 4.73
N LEU A 93 18.38 6.77 4.30
CA LEU A 93 18.21 5.62 5.17
C LEU A 93 19.38 4.64 5.04
N PRO A 94 19.76 3.93 6.13
CA PRO A 94 20.70 2.82 6.07
C PRO A 94 20.27 1.75 5.07
N GLU A 95 21.22 1.02 4.49
CA GLU A 95 20.95 0.00 3.47
C GLU A 95 20.11 -1.19 3.97
N ASP A 96 20.16 -1.46 5.26
CA ASP A 96 19.38 -2.50 5.93
C ASP A 96 17.97 -2.03 6.34
N ILE A 97 17.55 -0.83 5.94
CA ILE A 97 16.22 -0.28 6.19
C ILE A 97 15.51 -0.02 4.87
N GLY A 98 14.37 -0.68 4.66
CA GLY A 98 13.49 -0.42 3.53
C GLY A 98 12.47 0.67 3.84
N ASP A 99 12.16 1.53 2.87
CA ASP A 99 11.07 2.52 2.96
C ASP A 99 9.81 2.01 2.30
N ILE A 100 8.68 2.06 3.01
CA ILE A 100 7.41 1.48 2.57
C ILE A 100 6.42 2.55 2.14
N GLY A 101 5.73 2.29 1.03
CA GLY A 101 4.56 3.06 0.61
C GLY A 101 3.35 2.15 0.45
N THR A 102 2.22 2.54 1.03
CA THR A 102 0.95 1.78 0.98
C THR A 102 -0.13 2.63 0.35
N PHE A 103 -0.74 2.10 -0.70
CA PHE A 103 -1.76 2.79 -1.48
C PHE A 103 -2.95 1.86 -1.68
N ALA A 104 -4.10 2.24 -1.12
CA ALA A 104 -5.35 1.50 -1.27
C ALA A 104 -6.36 2.32 -2.07
N ARG A 105 -7.17 1.65 -2.87
CA ARG A 105 -8.19 2.27 -3.70
C ARG A 105 -9.20 3.05 -2.84
N ILE A 106 -9.51 4.27 -3.22
CA ILE A 106 -10.37 5.18 -2.44
C ILE A 106 -11.81 4.65 -2.37
N ASP A 107 -12.32 4.15 -3.49
CA ASP A 107 -13.65 3.56 -3.63
C ASP A 107 -13.67 2.05 -3.33
N GLY A 108 -12.58 1.52 -2.80
CA GLY A 108 -12.44 0.12 -2.46
C GLY A 108 -13.40 -0.29 -1.35
N LYS A 109 -14.13 -1.37 -1.57
CA LYS A 109 -15.08 -1.95 -0.59
C LYS A 109 -14.42 -3.04 0.27
N GLN A 110 -13.26 -3.51 -0.13
CA GLN A 110 -12.51 -4.56 0.52
C GLN A 110 -11.85 -4.06 1.80
N ARG A 111 -12.12 -4.74 2.92
CA ARG A 111 -11.43 -4.49 4.19
C ARG A 111 -10.15 -5.32 4.28
N GLY A 112 -9.13 -4.81 4.98
CA GLY A 112 -7.92 -5.56 5.25
C GLY A 112 -6.88 -5.57 4.12
N VAL A 113 -7.09 -4.82 3.03
CA VAL A 113 -6.14 -4.70 1.91
C VAL A 113 -4.74 -4.33 2.39
N GLY A 114 -4.60 -3.27 3.17
CA GLY A 114 -3.30 -2.84 3.69
C GLY A 114 -2.63 -3.86 4.59
N SER A 115 -3.40 -4.53 5.46
CA SER A 115 -2.87 -5.56 6.38
C SER A 115 -2.39 -6.81 5.63
N ALA A 116 -3.12 -7.24 4.60
CA ALA A 116 -2.73 -8.37 3.75
C ALA A 116 -1.46 -8.06 2.95
N LEU A 117 -1.37 -6.85 2.37
CA LEU A 117 -0.16 -6.38 1.69
C LEU A 117 1.03 -6.33 2.65
N PHE A 118 0.83 -5.80 3.86
CA PHE A 118 1.90 -5.70 4.84
C PHE A 118 2.42 -7.06 5.30
N ALA A 119 1.56 -8.07 5.43
CA ALA A 119 2.00 -9.42 5.75
C ALA A 119 2.99 -9.97 4.71
N ALA A 120 2.70 -9.78 3.42
CA ALA A 120 3.59 -10.19 2.32
C ALA A 120 4.89 -9.36 2.30
N THR A 121 4.79 -8.05 2.44
CA THR A 121 5.96 -7.15 2.44
C THR A 121 6.90 -7.45 3.61
N ARG A 122 6.34 -7.64 4.81
CA ARG A 122 7.12 -7.99 6.02
C ARG A 122 7.90 -9.29 5.83
N GLU A 123 7.25 -10.31 5.28
CA GLU A 123 7.91 -11.59 5.02
C GLU A 123 9.02 -11.46 3.97
N ARG A 124 8.79 -10.69 2.91
CA ARG A 124 9.82 -10.42 1.90
C ARG A 124 10.99 -9.62 2.49
N ALA A 125 10.72 -8.62 3.33
CA ALA A 125 11.75 -7.83 3.99
C ALA A 125 12.65 -8.69 4.90
N ARG A 126 12.06 -9.65 5.64
CA ARG A 126 12.83 -10.63 6.43
C ARG A 126 13.73 -11.49 5.56
N ARG A 127 13.22 -12.02 4.45
CA ARG A 127 14.02 -12.82 3.51
C ARG A 127 15.16 -12.03 2.88
N LEU A 128 15.00 -10.74 2.71
CA LEU A 128 16.04 -9.83 2.21
C LEU A 128 17.07 -9.45 3.29
N GLY A 129 16.88 -9.89 4.53
CA GLY A 129 17.79 -9.59 5.65
C GLY A 129 17.73 -8.13 6.13
N LEU A 130 16.63 -7.43 5.89
CA LEU A 130 16.47 -6.07 6.39
C LEU A 130 16.33 -6.07 7.91
N ALA A 131 16.91 -5.07 8.57
CA ALA A 131 16.78 -4.86 10.01
C ALA A 131 15.47 -4.17 10.38
N ALA A 132 14.96 -3.30 9.51
CA ALA A 132 13.74 -2.56 9.77
C ALA A 132 13.04 -2.10 8.48
N ILE A 133 11.78 -1.69 8.66
CA ILE A 133 10.98 -1.00 7.65
C ILE A 133 10.64 0.40 8.18
N ASN A 134 10.90 1.43 7.38
CA ASN A 134 10.52 2.80 7.65
C ASN A 134 9.23 3.16 6.91
N ALA A 135 8.36 3.93 7.55
CA ALA A 135 7.21 4.55 6.92
C ALA A 135 7.25 6.06 7.20
N THR A 136 7.16 6.85 6.16
CA THR A 136 7.07 8.31 6.25
C THR A 136 5.64 8.75 5.95
N ILE A 137 4.95 9.31 6.95
CA ILE A 137 3.53 9.63 6.87
C ILE A 137 3.36 11.15 7.07
N ARG A 138 2.46 11.77 6.31
CA ARG A 138 2.02 13.13 6.59
C ARG A 138 1.40 13.20 7.98
N GLY A 139 1.76 14.23 8.77
CA GLY A 139 1.24 14.42 10.11
C GLY A 139 -0.28 14.64 10.17
N ASP A 140 -0.88 15.16 9.08
CA ASP A 140 -2.32 15.34 8.92
C ASP A 140 -3.04 14.10 8.36
N ASN A 141 -2.33 13.04 7.99
CA ASN A 141 -2.92 11.76 7.57
C ASN A 141 -3.21 10.86 8.78
N VAL A 142 -4.28 11.15 9.50
CA VAL A 142 -4.70 10.41 10.71
C VAL A 142 -4.90 8.92 10.40
N GLY A 143 -5.49 8.60 9.25
CA GLY A 143 -5.72 7.20 8.84
C GLY A 143 -4.42 6.44 8.60
N GLY A 144 -3.44 7.04 7.96
CA GLY A 144 -2.13 6.45 7.73
C GLY A 144 -1.36 6.24 9.03
N LEU A 145 -1.37 7.23 9.92
CA LEU A 145 -0.74 7.12 11.24
C LEU A 145 -1.34 5.96 12.06
N ALA A 146 -2.66 5.84 12.08
CA ALA A 146 -3.38 4.77 12.76
C ALA A 146 -3.09 3.40 12.13
N PHE A 147 -3.08 3.31 10.80
CA PHE A 147 -2.79 2.08 10.07
C PHE A 147 -1.40 1.53 10.43
N TYR A 148 -0.36 2.36 10.31
CA TYR A 148 0.99 1.90 10.62
C TYR A 148 1.18 1.58 12.11
N GLY A 149 0.55 2.33 13.01
CA GLY A 149 0.50 2.00 14.43
C GLY A 149 -0.12 0.62 14.70
N LYS A 150 -1.26 0.33 14.06
CA LYS A 150 -1.91 -0.99 14.14
C LYS A 150 -1.05 -2.12 13.57
N MET A 151 -0.23 -1.85 12.55
CA MET A 151 0.71 -2.83 12.00
C MET A 151 1.94 -3.05 12.88
N GLY A 152 2.10 -2.33 13.99
CA GLY A 152 3.20 -2.47 14.93
C GLY A 152 4.39 -1.54 14.67
N PHE A 153 4.20 -0.50 13.86
CA PHE A 153 5.21 0.54 13.69
C PHE A 153 5.20 1.48 14.90
N GLU A 154 6.37 1.79 15.40
CA GLU A 154 6.60 2.75 16.50
C GLU A 154 7.06 4.09 15.97
N ASP A 155 6.78 5.18 16.69
CA ASP A 155 7.26 6.51 16.35
C ASP A 155 8.79 6.55 16.42
N HIS A 156 9.42 7.15 15.40
CA HIS A 156 10.87 7.22 15.31
C HIS A 156 11.39 8.66 15.27
N SER A 157 10.83 9.48 14.40
CA SER A 157 11.22 10.90 14.28
C SER A 157 10.14 11.71 13.57
N VAL A 158 10.22 13.03 13.70
CA VAL A 158 9.33 13.97 13.02
C VAL A 158 10.19 15.02 12.32
N THR A 159 9.92 15.25 11.04
CA THR A 159 10.40 16.43 10.31
C THR A 159 9.27 17.44 10.33
N ALA A 160 9.43 18.49 11.13
CA ALA A 160 8.40 19.52 11.30
C ALA A 160 8.30 20.41 10.06
N ALA A 161 7.09 20.86 9.77
CA ALA A 161 6.80 21.91 8.80
C ALA A 161 7.39 21.69 7.38
N ALA A 162 7.46 20.44 6.91
CA ALA A 162 7.91 20.16 5.55
C ALA A 162 6.91 20.76 4.54
N PRO A 163 7.33 21.65 3.63
CA PRO A 163 6.41 22.36 2.76
C PRO A 163 5.81 21.42 1.70
N LEU A 164 4.52 21.62 1.41
CA LEU A 164 3.87 21.15 0.20
C LEU A 164 4.20 22.09 -0.96
N LYS A 165 3.82 21.75 -2.19
CA LYS A 165 4.03 22.61 -3.38
C LYS A 165 3.39 24.00 -3.26
N ASP A 166 2.25 24.08 -2.58
CA ASP A 166 1.56 25.33 -2.30
C ASP A 166 2.18 26.14 -1.14
N GLY A 167 3.30 25.66 -0.58
CA GLY A 167 4.00 26.28 0.54
C GLY A 167 3.42 25.96 1.91
N ARG A 168 2.30 25.28 2.00
CA ARG A 168 1.66 24.91 3.28
C ARG A 168 2.55 23.90 4.03
N PRO A 169 2.90 24.22 5.31
CA PRO A 169 3.73 23.32 6.10
C PRO A 169 2.92 22.11 6.59
N VAL A 170 3.47 20.92 6.46
CA VAL A 170 2.90 19.68 6.99
C VAL A 170 4.03 18.81 7.54
N ASP A 171 3.90 18.34 8.76
CA ASP A 171 4.89 17.46 9.37
C ASP A 171 5.01 16.14 8.60
N ARG A 172 6.21 15.55 8.64
CA ARG A 172 6.47 14.18 8.21
C ARG A 172 6.83 13.35 9.43
N VAL A 173 5.95 12.42 9.77
CA VAL A 173 6.14 11.46 10.87
C VAL A 173 6.79 10.22 10.31
N ASN A 174 7.98 9.89 10.81
CA ASN A 174 8.65 8.62 10.51
C ASN A 174 8.32 7.62 11.58
N LYS A 175 7.79 6.47 11.16
CA LYS A 175 7.55 5.31 12.01
C LYS A 175 8.45 4.16 11.58
N ARG A 176 8.80 3.30 12.51
CA ARG A 176 9.75 2.22 12.30
C ARG A 176 9.15 0.89 12.76
N PHE A 177 9.24 -0.13 11.90
CA PHE A 177 8.92 -1.51 12.24
C PHE A 177 10.23 -2.30 12.29
N ARG A 178 10.58 -2.87 13.45
CA ARG A 178 11.76 -3.72 13.59
C ARG A 178 11.46 -5.13 13.09
N LEU A 179 12.33 -5.63 12.23
CA LEU A 179 12.30 -7.01 11.77
C LEU A 179 13.19 -7.81 12.73
N THR A 180 12.59 -8.48 13.69
CA THR A 180 13.33 -9.47 14.51
C THR A 180 13.84 -10.59 13.62
N VAL A 181 15.14 -10.85 13.71
CA VAL A 181 15.79 -12.03 13.14
C VAL A 181 15.35 -13.27 13.90
#